data_ea9f883345333734ed38b821bf54b4df
#
_entry.id   ea9f883345333734ed38b821bf54b4df
#
_cell.length_a   1.000
_cell.length_b   1.000
_cell.length_c   1.000
_cell.angle_alpha   90.00
_cell.angle_beta   90.00
_cell.angle_gamma   90.00
#
_symmetry.space_group_name_H-M   'P 1'
#
loop_
_entity.id
_entity.type
_entity.pdbx_description
1 polymer ?
#
loop_
_entity_poly.entity_id
_entity_poly.type
_entity_poly.pdbx_seq_one_letter_code
_entity_poly.pdbx_strand_id
1 'polypeptide(L)'
;MKYHLALLSALAVASGCALPFKNNLPPAEQIMHPGPGVDGPGPGVMMYAPPAPPQLVQSSQIAFVGPEGMMVQWDAYSPGQFDSEPLVTPGRYNFGQAAIYRLKLTNIPGRPGVELYPTLEIGPATPRTEPYLTHNPIPFQLTEEDFDQILSGNFVTKVIYLP
;
A
#
# COMPACT_ATOMS: atom_id res chain seq x y z
N MET A 1 1.76 46.90 -61.96
CA MET A 1 2.38 46.12 -60.97
C MET A 1 2.06 46.50 -59.50
N LYS A 2 1.85 47.75 -59.16
CA LYS A 2 1.57 48.19 -57.75
C LYS A 2 0.19 47.73 -57.24
N TYR A 3 -0.83 47.65 -58.13
CA TYR A 3 -2.19 47.23 -57.73
C TYR A 3 -2.38 45.73 -57.54
N HIS A 4 -1.54 44.88 -58.17
CA HIS A 4 -1.60 43.44 -57.99
C HIS A 4 -0.99 43.00 -56.63
N LEU A 5 0.00 43.79 -56.18
CA LEU A 5 0.59 43.52 -54.87
C LEU A 5 -0.34 43.85 -53.70
N ALA A 6 -1.13 44.95 -53.87
CA ALA A 6 -2.14 45.34 -52.90
C ALA A 6 -3.31 44.35 -52.83
N LEU A 7 -3.71 43.80 -53.99
CA LEU A 7 -4.78 42.81 -54.06
C LEU A 7 -4.36 41.48 -53.42
N LEU A 8 -3.09 41.06 -53.61
CA LEU A 8 -2.57 39.85 -52.97
C LEU A 8 -2.46 39.99 -51.45
N SER A 9 -2.07 41.17 -50.97
CA SER A 9 -2.00 41.41 -49.52
C SER A 9 -3.39 41.49 -48.86
N ALA A 10 -4.41 41.98 -49.56
CA ALA A 10 -5.81 42.00 -49.09
C ALA A 10 -6.39 40.58 -49.00
N LEU A 11 -6.04 39.70 -49.94
CA LEU A 11 -6.48 38.30 -49.93
C LEU A 11 -5.86 37.49 -48.80
N ALA A 12 -4.61 37.79 -48.43
CA ALA A 12 -3.93 37.13 -47.34
C ALA A 12 -4.48 37.48 -45.94
N VAL A 13 -5.11 38.67 -45.81
CA VAL A 13 -5.74 39.08 -44.54
C VAL A 13 -7.18 38.54 -44.43
N ALA A 14 -7.83 38.20 -45.56
CA ALA A 14 -9.18 37.64 -45.56
C ALA A 14 -9.20 36.11 -45.26
N SER A 15 -8.08 35.42 -45.38
CA SER A 15 -7.95 34.03 -44.88
C SER A 15 -7.73 34.05 -43.37
N GLY A 16 -8.70 34.55 -42.62
CA GLY A 16 -8.77 34.37 -41.19
C GLY A 16 -8.73 32.88 -40.90
N CYS A 17 -7.74 32.47 -40.13
CA CYS A 17 -7.60 31.10 -39.67
C CYS A 17 -8.90 30.62 -39.01
N ALA A 18 -9.77 29.98 -39.78
CA ALA A 18 -10.73 29.06 -39.19
C ALA A 18 -9.94 27.86 -38.67
N LEU A 19 -9.32 27.99 -37.51
CA LEU A 19 -8.84 26.86 -36.79
C LEU A 19 -10.04 25.98 -36.50
N PRO A 20 -10.06 24.71 -36.86
CA PRO A 20 -11.11 23.77 -36.50
C PRO A 20 -10.98 23.48 -35.00
N PHE A 21 -11.24 24.45 -34.16
CA PHE A 21 -11.41 24.18 -32.75
C PHE A 21 -12.74 23.46 -32.57
N LYS A 22 -12.70 22.34 -31.86
CA LYS A 22 -13.86 21.59 -31.37
C LYS A 22 -14.86 22.46 -30.57
N ASN A 23 -14.55 23.74 -30.37
CA ASN A 23 -15.33 24.68 -29.58
C ASN A 23 -16.32 25.54 -30.45
N ASN A 24 -16.46 25.23 -31.73
CA ASN A 24 -17.42 25.91 -32.59
C ASN A 24 -18.79 25.21 -32.59
N LEU A 25 -19.14 24.62 -31.48
CA LEU A 25 -20.44 24.01 -31.24
C LEU A 25 -21.49 25.10 -30.98
N PRO A 26 -22.78 24.88 -31.35
CA PRO A 26 -23.87 25.74 -30.96
C PRO A 26 -23.86 25.98 -29.45
N PRO A 27 -24.28 27.18 -28.97
CA PRO A 27 -24.21 27.54 -27.55
C PRO A 27 -24.82 26.50 -26.59
N ALA A 28 -25.86 25.82 -27.02
CA ALA A 28 -26.50 24.77 -26.23
C ALA A 28 -25.60 23.53 -26.04
N GLU A 29 -24.80 23.16 -27.04
CA GLU A 29 -23.88 22.03 -26.96
C GLU A 29 -22.61 22.38 -26.20
N GLN A 30 -22.18 23.62 -26.20
CA GLN A 30 -21.03 24.09 -25.41
C GLN A 30 -21.29 23.99 -23.90
N ILE A 31 -22.55 24.10 -23.50
CA ILE A 31 -22.94 23.94 -22.08
C ILE A 31 -22.97 22.47 -21.67
N MET A 32 -23.22 21.56 -22.62
CA MET A 32 -23.35 20.14 -22.35
C MET A 32 -22.03 19.38 -22.45
N HIS A 33 -21.01 19.98 -23.09
CA HIS A 33 -19.67 19.35 -23.17
C HIS A 33 -18.66 20.17 -22.40
N PRO A 34 -17.99 19.56 -21.40
CA PRO A 34 -16.90 20.23 -20.70
C PRO A 34 -15.79 20.56 -21.69
N GLY A 35 -15.17 21.74 -21.55
CA GLY A 35 -14.05 22.16 -22.37
C GLY A 35 -12.84 21.21 -22.26
N PRO A 36 -11.85 21.35 -23.18
CA PRO A 36 -10.63 20.52 -23.14
C PRO A 36 -9.92 20.69 -21.80
N GLY A 37 -9.66 19.56 -21.12
CA GLY A 37 -9.02 19.54 -19.81
C GLY A 37 -9.96 19.54 -18.61
N VAL A 38 -11.27 19.48 -18.83
CA VAL A 38 -12.27 19.33 -17.76
C VAL A 38 -12.91 17.94 -17.88
N ASP A 39 -12.22 16.94 -17.40
CA ASP A 39 -12.79 15.60 -17.22
C ASP A 39 -13.54 15.57 -15.89
N GLY A 40 -14.83 15.88 -15.93
CA GLY A 40 -15.66 15.82 -14.75
C GLY A 40 -16.98 16.59 -14.86
N PRO A 41 -17.90 16.43 -13.92
CA PRO A 41 -19.10 17.22 -13.84
C PRO A 41 -18.68 18.69 -13.64
N GLY A 42 -19.30 19.60 -14.41
CA GLY A 42 -18.97 21.02 -14.46
C GLY A 42 -18.88 21.70 -13.09
N PRO A 43 -18.42 22.98 -13.04
CA PRO A 43 -18.27 23.72 -11.80
C PRO A 43 -19.57 23.74 -10.99
N GLY A 44 -19.51 23.29 -9.75
CA GLY A 44 -20.67 23.26 -8.84
C GLY A 44 -21.29 21.88 -8.61
N VAL A 45 -20.85 20.84 -9.33
CA VAL A 45 -21.23 19.47 -9.01
C VAL A 45 -20.19 18.88 -8.10
N MET A 46 -20.50 18.79 -6.83
CA MET A 46 -19.68 17.98 -5.91
C MET A 46 -19.84 16.51 -6.32
N MET A 47 -18.77 15.91 -6.77
CA MET A 47 -18.71 14.44 -6.87
C MET A 47 -18.75 13.89 -5.45
N TYR A 48 -19.92 13.47 -5.01
CA TYR A 48 -20.02 12.58 -3.86
C TYR A 48 -19.53 11.21 -4.33
N ALA A 49 -18.24 10.97 -4.19
CA ALA A 49 -17.74 9.62 -4.29
C ALA A 49 -18.36 8.86 -3.10
N PRO A 50 -19.18 7.84 -3.34
CA PRO A 50 -19.65 7.02 -2.23
C PRO A 50 -18.42 6.55 -1.44
N PRO A 51 -18.49 6.52 -0.10
CA PRO A 51 -17.39 6.01 0.68
C PRO A 51 -17.03 4.63 0.15
N ALA A 52 -15.73 4.43 -0.12
CA ALA A 52 -15.26 3.14 -0.58
C ALA A 52 -15.79 2.07 0.40
N PRO A 53 -16.33 0.96 -0.09
CA PRO A 53 -16.79 -0.10 0.80
C PRO A 53 -15.62 -0.47 1.73
N PRO A 54 -15.90 -0.74 3.02
CA PRO A 54 -14.85 -1.12 3.95
C PRO A 54 -14.10 -2.31 3.36
N GLN A 55 -12.82 -2.11 3.06
CA GLN A 55 -11.99 -3.21 2.61
C GLN A 55 -11.83 -4.15 3.81
N LEU A 56 -12.32 -5.36 3.66
CA LEU A 56 -12.04 -6.41 4.62
C LEU A 56 -10.52 -6.65 4.59
N VAL A 57 -9.84 -6.17 5.61
CA VAL A 57 -8.43 -6.47 5.78
C VAL A 57 -8.33 -7.96 6.06
N GLN A 58 -7.88 -8.73 5.09
CA GLN A 58 -7.59 -10.14 5.29
C GLN A 58 -6.46 -10.27 6.30
N SER A 59 -6.57 -11.22 7.20
CA SER A 59 -5.55 -11.49 8.21
C SER A 59 -5.02 -12.92 8.09
N SER A 60 -3.76 -13.11 8.47
CA SER A 60 -3.14 -14.42 8.60
C SER A 60 -2.77 -14.66 10.06
N GLN A 61 -3.04 -15.86 10.54
CA GLN A 61 -2.66 -16.26 11.89
C GLN A 61 -1.18 -16.65 11.91
N ILE A 62 -0.41 -15.98 12.75
CA ILE A 62 1.00 -16.30 13.02
C ILE A 62 1.06 -17.03 14.35
N ALA A 63 1.71 -18.21 14.35
CA ALA A 63 2.00 -18.97 15.55
C ALA A 63 3.46 -18.77 15.95
N PHE A 64 3.72 -18.05 17.02
CA PHE A 64 5.04 -17.94 17.62
C PHE A 64 5.31 -19.23 18.42
N VAL A 65 6.15 -20.10 17.87
CA VAL A 65 6.33 -21.45 18.41
C VAL A 65 7.41 -21.48 19.49
N GLY A 66 8.42 -20.64 19.39
CA GLY A 66 9.49 -20.64 20.38
C GLY A 66 10.57 -19.59 20.13
N PRO A 67 11.50 -19.48 21.09
CA PRO A 67 11.66 -20.27 22.33
C PRO A 67 10.56 -20.00 23.36
N GLU A 68 10.28 -20.99 24.21
CA GLU A 68 9.22 -20.91 25.22
C GLU A 68 9.52 -19.84 26.28
N GLY A 69 8.50 -19.05 26.61
CA GLY A 69 8.62 -17.96 27.58
C GLY A 69 9.14 -16.63 27.02
N MET A 70 9.56 -16.58 25.76
CA MET A 70 9.89 -15.34 25.08
C MET A 70 8.64 -14.45 24.96
N MET A 71 8.79 -13.14 25.12
CA MET A 71 7.72 -12.18 24.96
C MET A 71 7.84 -11.46 23.62
N VAL A 72 6.72 -11.35 22.92
CA VAL A 72 6.61 -10.68 21.63
C VAL A 72 5.64 -9.50 21.75
N GLN A 73 6.08 -8.31 21.37
CA GLN A 73 5.25 -7.12 21.25
C GLN A 73 5.40 -6.52 19.86
N TRP A 74 4.46 -5.73 19.43
CA TRP A 74 4.48 -5.03 18.14
C TRP A 74 3.85 -3.64 18.23
N ASP A 75 4.08 -2.85 17.21
CA ASP A 75 3.45 -1.53 17.06
C ASP A 75 1.98 -1.74 16.69
N ALA A 76 1.06 -1.53 17.63
CA ALA A 76 -0.36 -1.70 17.41
C ALA A 76 -1.06 -0.38 17.06
N TYR A 77 -0.73 0.71 17.75
CA TYR A 77 -1.39 2.01 17.59
C TYR A 77 -0.42 3.10 17.12
N SER A 78 0.82 3.06 17.56
CA SER A 78 1.80 4.08 17.24
C SER A 78 3.14 3.49 16.81
N PRO A 79 3.69 3.91 15.66
CA PRO A 79 4.97 3.40 15.18
C PRO A 79 6.10 3.57 16.22
N GLY A 80 6.83 2.50 16.49
CA GLY A 80 7.98 2.50 17.41
C GLY A 80 7.65 2.47 18.89
N GLN A 81 6.37 2.34 19.28
CA GLN A 81 5.96 2.31 20.68
C GLN A 81 5.87 0.90 21.28
N PHE A 82 5.71 -0.13 20.44
CA PHE A 82 5.51 -1.53 20.88
C PHE A 82 4.42 -1.66 21.94
N ASP A 83 3.29 -1.01 21.67
CA ASP A 83 2.18 -0.78 22.61
C ASP A 83 1.15 -1.91 22.61
N SER A 84 1.42 -3.03 21.91
CA SER A 84 0.60 -4.23 22.00
C SER A 84 0.71 -4.90 23.37
N GLU A 85 -0.32 -5.66 23.73
CA GLU A 85 -0.21 -6.58 24.87
C GLU A 85 0.91 -7.61 24.60
N PRO A 86 1.79 -7.87 25.59
CA PRO A 86 2.86 -8.85 25.41
C PRO A 86 2.32 -10.27 25.17
N LEU A 87 2.67 -10.85 24.03
CA LEU A 87 2.35 -12.23 23.72
C LEU A 87 3.49 -13.14 24.19
N VAL A 88 3.19 -14.05 25.11
CA VAL A 88 4.16 -15.03 25.58
C VAL A 88 4.14 -16.26 24.67
N THR A 89 5.31 -16.71 24.24
CA THR A 89 5.46 -17.93 23.43
C THR A 89 5.35 -19.22 24.28
N PRO A 90 4.68 -20.27 23.77
CA PRO A 90 3.99 -20.36 22.49
C PRO A 90 2.66 -19.59 22.49
N GLY A 91 2.44 -18.80 21.45
CA GLY A 91 1.25 -17.97 21.31
C GLY A 91 0.88 -17.74 19.86
N ARG A 92 -0.35 -17.24 19.62
CA ARG A 92 -0.86 -16.96 18.28
C ARG A 92 -1.52 -15.60 18.22
N TYR A 93 -1.36 -14.93 17.07
CA TYR A 93 -2.03 -13.68 16.82
C TYR A 93 -2.35 -13.53 15.33
N ASN A 94 -3.43 -12.79 15.02
CA ASN A 94 -3.86 -12.53 13.65
C ASN A 94 -3.36 -11.17 13.20
N PHE A 95 -2.46 -11.16 12.24
CA PHE A 95 -1.92 -9.95 11.64
C PHE A 95 -2.58 -9.68 10.28
N GLY A 96 -2.81 -8.41 9.96
CA GLY A 96 -3.28 -8.01 8.64
C GLY A 96 -2.27 -8.41 7.55
N GLN A 97 -2.78 -8.87 6.41
CA GLN A 97 -1.96 -9.19 5.25
C GLN A 97 -1.50 -7.92 4.52
N ALA A 98 -0.49 -8.06 3.65
CA ALA A 98 0.11 -6.96 2.89
C ALA A 98 0.62 -5.82 3.78
N ALA A 99 1.14 -6.15 4.96
CA ALA A 99 1.62 -5.20 5.95
C ALA A 99 2.96 -5.62 6.55
N ILE A 100 3.66 -4.64 7.09
CA ILE A 100 4.95 -4.80 7.75
C ILE A 100 4.78 -4.41 9.21
N TYR A 101 5.20 -5.29 10.11
CA TYR A 101 5.13 -5.10 11.55
C TYR A 101 6.54 -5.08 12.15
N ARG A 102 6.82 -4.10 12.98
CA ARG A 102 8.01 -4.10 13.80
C ARG A 102 7.69 -4.85 15.09
N LEU A 103 8.49 -5.85 15.38
CA LEU A 103 8.36 -6.63 16.61
C LEU A 103 9.43 -6.21 17.61
N LYS A 104 9.11 -6.38 18.89
CA LYS A 104 10.06 -6.34 19.99
C LYS A 104 10.03 -7.71 20.68
N LEU A 105 11.18 -8.38 20.73
CA LEU A 105 11.35 -9.65 21.42
C LEU A 105 12.13 -9.43 22.70
N THR A 106 11.55 -9.87 23.80
CA THR A 106 12.16 -9.76 25.15
C THR A 106 12.05 -11.09 25.90
N ASN A 107 12.67 -11.15 27.05
CA ASN A 107 12.67 -12.36 27.90
C ASN A 107 13.11 -13.63 27.13
N ILE A 108 14.19 -13.50 26.35
CA ILE A 108 14.71 -14.62 25.56
C ILE A 108 15.41 -15.61 26.50
N PRO A 109 15.00 -16.88 26.55
CA PRO A 109 15.62 -17.91 27.40
C PRO A 109 17.11 -18.00 27.15
N GLY A 110 17.89 -18.11 28.23
CA GLY A 110 19.36 -18.20 28.18
C GLY A 110 20.08 -16.87 27.83
N ARG A 111 19.36 -15.79 27.58
CA ARG A 111 19.92 -14.48 27.18
C ARG A 111 19.25 -13.32 27.95
N PRO A 112 19.46 -13.24 29.27
CA PRO A 112 18.81 -12.20 30.07
C PRO A 112 19.23 -10.79 29.64
N GLY A 113 18.25 -9.89 29.51
CA GLY A 113 18.48 -8.49 29.15
C GLY A 113 18.70 -8.23 27.66
N VAL A 114 18.66 -9.27 26.80
CA VAL A 114 18.72 -9.08 25.35
C VAL A 114 17.35 -8.72 24.83
N GLU A 115 17.31 -7.67 24.03
CA GLU A 115 16.13 -7.24 23.28
C GLU A 115 16.44 -7.25 21.79
N LEU A 116 15.54 -7.82 20.97
CA LEU A 116 15.66 -7.85 19.52
C LEU A 116 14.47 -7.17 18.87
N TYR A 117 14.72 -6.55 17.72
CA TYR A 117 13.72 -5.77 17.00
C TYR A 117 13.58 -6.24 15.55
N PRO A 118 13.08 -7.46 15.32
CA PRO A 118 12.89 -7.96 13.96
C PRO A 118 11.71 -7.27 13.28
N THR A 119 11.71 -7.34 11.96
CA THR A 119 10.60 -6.92 11.10
C THR A 119 9.90 -8.15 10.56
N LEU A 120 8.58 -8.20 10.71
CA LEU A 120 7.70 -9.23 10.18
C LEU A 120 6.95 -8.64 8.99
N GLU A 121 7.19 -9.18 7.80
CA GLU A 121 6.44 -8.83 6.60
C GLU A 121 5.47 -9.97 6.26
N ILE A 122 4.20 -9.62 6.08
CA ILE A 122 3.15 -10.58 5.74
C ILE A 122 2.66 -10.30 4.33
N GLY A 123 3.02 -11.17 3.41
CA GLY A 123 2.54 -11.10 2.02
C GLY A 123 1.03 -11.31 1.93
N PRO A 124 0.39 -10.82 0.86
CA PRO A 124 -1.00 -11.08 0.60
C PRO A 124 -1.24 -12.55 0.28
N ALA A 125 -2.36 -13.10 0.76
CA ALA A 125 -2.77 -14.44 0.37
C ALA A 125 -3.13 -14.49 -1.12
N THR A 126 -2.80 -15.59 -1.75
CA THR A 126 -3.27 -15.91 -3.10
C THR A 126 -4.50 -16.83 -3.02
N PRO A 127 -5.31 -16.93 -4.08
CA PRO A 127 -6.44 -17.87 -4.10
C PRO A 127 -6.04 -19.33 -3.84
N ARG A 128 -4.77 -19.68 -4.01
CA ARG A 128 -4.25 -21.03 -3.71
C ARG A 128 -3.88 -21.20 -2.24
N THR A 129 -3.32 -20.16 -1.62
CA THR A 129 -2.86 -20.21 -0.23
C THR A 129 -3.96 -19.88 0.77
N GLU A 130 -5.02 -19.19 0.35
CA GLU A 130 -6.13 -18.77 1.22
C GLU A 130 -6.82 -19.96 1.93
N PRO A 131 -7.18 -21.06 1.23
CA PRO A 131 -7.77 -22.22 1.90
C PRO A 131 -6.85 -22.85 2.95
N TYR A 132 -5.54 -22.85 2.69
CA TYR A 132 -4.56 -23.34 3.65
C TYR A 132 -4.50 -22.45 4.89
N LEU A 133 -4.42 -21.13 4.71
CA LEU A 133 -4.31 -20.14 5.78
C LEU A 133 -5.57 -20.07 6.67
N THR A 134 -6.72 -20.44 6.13
CA THR A 134 -7.98 -20.50 6.91
C THR A 134 -7.91 -21.51 8.04
N HIS A 135 -7.11 -22.57 7.88
CA HIS A 135 -7.04 -23.68 8.83
C HIS A 135 -5.67 -23.85 9.48
N ASN A 136 -4.64 -23.22 8.95
CA ASN A 136 -3.27 -23.42 9.40
C ASN A 136 -2.61 -22.09 9.73
N PRO A 137 -2.11 -21.91 10.95
CA PRO A 137 -1.30 -20.75 11.29
C PRO A 137 0.10 -20.86 10.65
N ILE A 138 0.68 -19.74 10.32
CA ILE A 138 2.06 -19.67 9.82
C ILE A 138 3.01 -19.78 11.02
N PRO A 139 3.88 -20.81 11.08
CA PRO A 139 4.79 -20.98 12.20
C PRO A 139 5.94 -19.97 12.12
N PHE A 140 6.12 -19.19 13.17
CA PHE A 140 7.30 -18.36 13.38
C PHE A 140 8.15 -18.94 14.49
N GLN A 141 9.40 -19.27 14.18
CA GLN A 141 10.34 -19.83 15.13
C GLN A 141 11.74 -19.26 14.91
N LEU A 142 12.37 -18.82 15.99
CA LEU A 142 13.79 -18.50 16.04
C LEU A 142 14.52 -19.64 16.77
N THR A 143 15.63 -20.06 16.21
CA THR A 143 16.50 -21.09 16.78
C THR A 143 17.63 -20.46 17.59
N GLU A 144 18.31 -21.25 18.42
CA GLU A 144 19.49 -20.79 19.17
C GLU A 144 20.57 -20.27 18.23
N GLU A 145 20.74 -20.91 17.08
CA GLU A 145 21.71 -20.48 16.06
C GLU A 145 21.35 -19.11 15.48
N ASP A 146 20.04 -18.83 15.26
CA ASP A 146 19.60 -17.50 14.79
C ASP A 146 20.00 -16.42 15.78
N PHE A 147 19.78 -16.66 17.08
CA PHE A 147 20.17 -15.70 18.12
C PHE A 147 21.67 -15.48 18.18
N ASP A 148 22.46 -16.53 18.06
CA ASP A 148 23.92 -16.43 18.06
C ASP A 148 24.43 -15.63 16.86
N GLN A 149 23.83 -15.84 15.70
CA GLN A 149 24.13 -15.08 14.49
C GLN A 149 23.80 -13.59 14.67
N ILE A 150 22.59 -13.29 15.16
CA ILE A 150 22.16 -11.91 15.39
C ILE A 150 23.07 -11.22 16.41
N LEU A 151 23.39 -11.87 17.51
CA LEU A 151 24.23 -11.30 18.57
C LEU A 151 25.69 -11.12 18.14
N SER A 152 26.16 -11.91 17.18
CA SER A 152 27.46 -11.69 16.54
C SER A 152 27.48 -10.57 15.51
N GLY A 153 26.34 -9.90 15.28
CA GLY A 153 26.20 -8.78 14.36
C GLY A 153 25.84 -9.19 12.93
N ASN A 154 25.50 -10.45 12.69
CA ASN A 154 25.07 -10.93 11.39
C ASN A 154 23.60 -10.61 11.12
N PHE A 155 23.25 -10.46 9.84
CA PHE A 155 21.88 -10.26 9.41
C PHE A 155 21.21 -11.63 9.15
N VAL A 156 20.09 -11.90 9.82
CA VAL A 156 19.32 -13.14 9.65
C VAL A 156 17.99 -12.82 8.96
N THR A 157 17.71 -13.47 7.84
CA THR A 157 16.44 -13.38 7.12
C THR A 157 15.83 -14.76 6.99
N LYS A 158 14.58 -14.90 7.39
CA LYS A 158 13.79 -16.13 7.22
C LYS A 158 12.61 -15.88 6.32
N VAL A 159 12.41 -16.75 5.33
CA VAL A 159 11.25 -16.70 4.43
C VAL A 159 10.46 -17.99 4.57
N ILE A 160 9.17 -17.87 4.86
CA ILE A 160 8.26 -19.00 4.99
C ILE A 160 7.40 -19.04 3.73
N TYR A 161 7.62 -20.05 2.91
CA TYR A 161 6.81 -20.31 1.72
C TYR A 161 5.63 -21.21 2.09
N LEU A 162 4.47 -20.80 1.63
CA LEU A 162 3.23 -21.56 1.82
C LEU A 162 2.95 -22.42 0.59
N PRO A 163 2.34 -23.59 0.74
CA PRO A 163 2.04 -24.51 -0.36
C PRO A 163 1.01 -23.96 -1.36
#